data_f52ac69d0575f994d34ad4b054d4fb48
#
_entry.id   f52ac69d0575f994d34ad4b054d4fb48
#
_cell.length_a   1.000
_cell.length_b   1.000
_cell.length_c   1.000
_cell.angle_alpha   90.00
_cell.angle_beta   90.00
_cell.angle_gamma   90.00
#
_symmetry.space_group_name_H-M   'P 1'
#
loop_
_entity.id
_entity.type
_entity.pdbx_description
1 polymer ?
#
loop_
_entity_poly.entity_id
_entity_poly.type
_entity_poly.pdbx_seq_one_letter_code
_entity_poly.pdbx_strand_id
1 'polypeptide(L)'
;MTESDLSRVGAPRRAPALSVRGPGPAEVTVAGLTAGGGALLLFVSEECPTSAMALRRLGPLCGTWQEAGLTVTAVFEDPLEVAVRVARRLGWQAGVAAEDPPYRTSHAYQLVSVPTAVLVDRAGMIAGAVTGWDHAGLVALIGRAGALLGAELAIPEATEPLLKPGCSSKAAIDPELAAAISVRADTDDVEEMFERGWTDGLPVVPPTPDRVEAMLGGCDGRVSLGPVPPDMGEATLERVAACAVLAGCRPAYFPVVVAAAQAALDPAFNLHGQAVTTQPAGQLVVVNGPVREAIGLNSGMGALGPGFRANLTIGRALRLLVTLTGGGMPGRLDRATQGQMGKVGFCIAENEEVSPWEPLHVERGFRPGQSVVTLIGSDAPLSISDHRSRTPEDLAWILAWAAASAWSTNWWPLEEPSVFVICPEHAEMFRAAGWTKQQLRRFMFDAVHKPAAELRRGETTPFVHAAGPAVQVPKWASPEAIVLIVAGGEAGRYSAVLGPCTGMGSQIVSREVGSPWPLTT
;
A
#
# COMPACT_ATOMS: atom_id res chain seq x y z
N MET A 1 -0.34 -19.09 -3.72
CA MET A 1 0.46 -20.05 -2.91
C MET A 1 1.25 -20.90 -3.89
N THR A 2 2.47 -20.53 -4.16
CA THR A 2 3.41 -21.35 -4.95
C THR A 2 4.20 -22.16 -3.93
N GLU A 3 3.93 -23.47 -3.88
CA GLU A 3 4.77 -24.43 -3.17
C GLU A 3 6.21 -24.31 -3.71
N SER A 4 7.19 -24.22 -2.79
CA SER A 4 8.60 -24.21 -3.17
C SER A 4 8.94 -25.47 -3.94
N ASP A 5 9.65 -25.35 -5.05
CA ASP A 5 10.07 -26.49 -5.90
C ASP A 5 10.90 -27.55 -5.15
N LEU A 6 11.42 -27.24 -3.97
CA LEU A 6 12.16 -28.17 -3.10
C LEU A 6 11.28 -29.22 -2.41
N SER A 7 9.98 -28.98 -2.24
CA SER A 7 9.04 -29.95 -1.64
C SER A 7 8.51 -30.99 -2.64
N ARG A 8 8.68 -30.75 -3.95
CA ARG A 8 8.37 -31.74 -4.98
C ARG A 8 9.54 -32.70 -5.10
N VAL A 9 9.31 -33.95 -4.75
CA VAL A 9 10.25 -35.07 -5.02
C VAL A 9 10.32 -35.28 -6.56
N GLY A 10 11.05 -34.36 -7.21
CA GLY A 10 11.53 -34.51 -8.58
C GLY A 10 12.87 -35.25 -8.58
N ALA A 11 13.45 -35.53 -9.76
CA ALA A 11 14.70 -36.24 -9.92
C ALA A 11 15.80 -35.76 -8.92
N PRO A 12 16.65 -36.67 -8.40
CA PRO A 12 17.69 -36.34 -7.41
C PRO A 12 18.56 -35.19 -7.92
N ARG A 13 18.60 -34.10 -7.17
CA ARG A 13 19.33 -32.87 -7.50
C ARG A 13 20.58 -32.77 -6.63
N ARG A 14 21.71 -32.42 -7.24
CA ARG A 14 22.95 -32.17 -6.49
C ARG A 14 22.78 -30.90 -5.65
N ALA A 15 23.21 -30.97 -4.38
CA ALA A 15 23.20 -29.80 -3.48
C ALA A 15 24.14 -28.71 -4.03
N PRO A 16 23.68 -27.47 -4.15
CA PRO A 16 24.52 -26.34 -4.55
C PRO A 16 25.69 -26.13 -3.58
N ALA A 17 26.78 -25.53 -4.08
CA ALA A 17 27.89 -25.13 -3.24
C ALA A 17 27.45 -24.11 -2.18
N LEU A 18 28.05 -24.19 -0.99
CA LEU A 18 27.81 -23.23 0.07
C LEU A 18 28.76 -22.03 -0.07
N SER A 19 28.23 -20.82 0.04
CA SER A 19 28.97 -19.56 0.12
C SER A 19 28.68 -18.91 1.47
N VAL A 20 29.12 -19.56 2.54
CA VAL A 20 28.81 -19.19 3.94
C VAL A 20 30.10 -19.13 4.77
N ARG A 21 30.05 -18.39 5.86
CA ARG A 21 31.15 -18.29 6.85
C ARG A 21 30.77 -19.03 8.12
N GLY A 22 31.67 -19.86 8.63
CA GLY A 22 31.57 -20.47 9.93
C GLY A 22 32.33 -19.66 11.00
N PRO A 23 32.18 -19.98 12.29
CA PRO A 23 32.91 -19.30 13.38
C PRO A 23 34.44 -19.62 13.43
N GLY A 24 34.90 -20.58 12.65
CA GLY A 24 36.31 -20.95 12.53
C GLY A 24 36.90 -20.58 11.16
N PRO A 25 38.21 -20.72 11.00
CA PRO A 25 38.91 -20.37 9.75
C PRO A 25 38.68 -21.37 8.59
N ALA A 26 38.07 -22.53 8.87
CA ALA A 26 37.83 -23.57 7.88
C ALA A 26 36.63 -23.19 7.00
N GLU A 27 36.79 -23.41 5.70
CA GLU A 27 35.71 -23.22 4.73
C GLU A 27 34.59 -24.27 4.96
N VAL A 28 33.35 -23.82 4.99
CA VAL A 28 32.16 -24.68 5.11
C VAL A 28 31.75 -25.14 3.72
N THR A 29 31.95 -26.41 3.42
CA THR A 29 31.60 -26.98 2.11
C THR A 29 30.62 -28.14 2.26
N VAL A 30 29.81 -28.39 1.22
CA VAL A 30 28.87 -29.53 1.20
C VAL A 30 29.66 -30.85 1.40
N ALA A 31 30.78 -31.02 0.75
CA ALA A 31 31.62 -32.22 0.86
C ALA A 31 32.15 -32.42 2.29
N GLY A 32 32.56 -31.34 2.96
CA GLY A 32 32.99 -31.37 4.36
C GLY A 32 31.86 -31.74 5.32
N LEU A 33 30.67 -31.20 5.10
CA LEU A 33 29.50 -31.47 5.93
C LEU A 33 28.92 -32.89 5.72
N THR A 34 29.04 -33.48 4.51
CA THR A 34 28.51 -34.81 4.22
C THR A 34 29.51 -35.94 4.46
N ALA A 35 30.75 -35.66 4.85
CA ALA A 35 31.82 -36.63 5.00
C ALA A 35 31.48 -37.75 6.02
N GLY A 36 30.72 -37.46 7.06
CA GLY A 36 30.30 -38.37 8.14
C GLY A 36 29.16 -39.34 7.71
N GLY A 37 28.47 -39.09 6.60
CA GLY A 37 27.33 -39.92 6.19
C GLY A 37 26.18 -39.12 5.57
N GLY A 38 25.99 -37.86 5.98
CA GLY A 38 24.98 -36.93 5.43
C GLY A 38 24.96 -35.65 6.22
N ALA A 39 24.25 -34.65 5.70
CA ALA A 39 24.09 -33.34 6.36
C ALA A 39 22.64 -32.88 6.40
N LEU A 40 22.21 -32.31 7.51
CA LEU A 40 20.98 -31.55 7.65
C LEU A 40 21.33 -30.07 7.74
N LEU A 41 20.96 -29.32 6.71
CA LEU A 41 21.10 -27.87 6.66
C LEU A 41 19.77 -27.25 7.08
N LEU A 42 19.79 -26.41 8.14
CA LEU A 42 18.62 -25.69 8.60
C LEU A 42 18.81 -24.21 8.30
N PHE A 43 18.21 -23.72 7.23
CA PHE A 43 18.23 -22.29 6.87
C PHE A 43 17.29 -21.51 7.77
N VAL A 44 17.77 -20.44 8.38
CA VAL A 44 17.08 -19.66 9.42
C VAL A 44 17.40 -18.18 9.36
N SER A 45 16.57 -17.34 10.00
CA SER A 45 16.86 -15.92 10.21
C SER A 45 16.52 -15.53 11.66
N GLU A 46 17.28 -14.58 12.24
CA GLU A 46 17.04 -14.02 13.58
C GLU A 46 15.63 -13.43 13.70
N GLU A 47 15.16 -12.76 12.63
CA GLU A 47 13.88 -12.06 12.60
C GLU A 47 12.67 -13.01 12.52
N CYS A 48 12.88 -14.28 12.20
CA CYS A 48 11.80 -15.24 12.00
C CYS A 48 11.43 -15.98 13.31
N PRO A 49 10.23 -15.73 13.88
CA PRO A 49 9.78 -16.45 15.08
C PRO A 49 9.67 -17.97 14.91
N THR A 50 9.39 -18.44 13.68
CA THR A 50 9.33 -19.87 13.35
C THR A 50 10.72 -20.47 13.29
N SER A 51 11.74 -19.74 12.80
CA SER A 51 13.15 -20.11 12.88
C SER A 51 13.62 -20.27 14.34
N ALA A 52 13.26 -19.29 15.19
CA ALA A 52 13.61 -19.37 16.62
C ALA A 52 12.96 -20.58 17.31
N MET A 53 11.72 -20.94 16.93
CA MET A 53 11.03 -22.13 17.45
C MET A 53 11.72 -23.42 16.96
N ALA A 54 12.06 -23.51 15.68
CA ALA A 54 12.76 -24.66 15.10
C ALA A 54 14.11 -24.92 15.78
N LEU A 55 14.91 -23.86 15.95
CA LEU A 55 16.21 -23.96 16.65
C LEU A 55 16.07 -24.48 18.09
N ARG A 56 15.08 -23.99 18.86
CA ARG A 56 14.83 -24.46 20.23
C ARG A 56 14.40 -25.92 20.31
N ARG A 57 13.56 -26.35 19.37
CA ARG A 57 13.00 -27.72 19.37
C ARG A 57 13.96 -28.76 18.82
N LEU A 58 14.78 -28.40 17.84
CA LEU A 58 15.75 -29.32 17.22
C LEU A 58 17.12 -29.30 17.93
N GLY A 59 17.50 -28.16 18.54
CA GLY A 59 18.79 -28.01 19.22
C GLY A 59 19.17 -29.15 20.19
N PRO A 60 18.28 -29.59 21.09
CA PRO A 60 18.56 -30.70 22.03
C PRO A 60 18.79 -32.05 21.33
N LEU A 61 18.32 -32.24 20.11
CA LEU A 61 18.46 -33.50 19.36
C LEU A 61 19.74 -33.55 18.51
N CYS A 62 20.39 -32.43 18.28
CA CYS A 62 21.55 -32.35 17.39
C CYS A 62 22.71 -33.25 17.84
N GLY A 63 22.94 -33.39 19.15
CA GLY A 63 24.01 -34.24 19.67
C GLY A 63 23.84 -35.71 19.31
N THR A 64 22.64 -36.26 19.52
CA THR A 64 22.32 -37.65 19.18
C THR A 64 22.37 -37.90 17.67
N TRP A 65 22.00 -36.93 16.84
CA TRP A 65 22.10 -37.02 15.40
C TRP A 65 23.56 -37.02 14.92
N GLN A 66 24.42 -36.21 15.55
CA GLN A 66 25.85 -36.15 15.24
C GLN A 66 26.56 -37.45 15.65
N GLU A 67 26.23 -38.05 16.79
CA GLU A 67 26.73 -39.34 17.21
C GLU A 67 26.37 -40.46 16.22
N ALA A 68 25.20 -40.34 15.59
CA ALA A 68 24.77 -41.26 14.53
C ALA A 68 25.41 -41.00 13.14
N GLY A 69 26.24 -39.95 13.01
CA GLY A 69 26.94 -39.60 11.77
C GLY A 69 26.23 -38.57 10.88
N LEU A 70 25.14 -37.91 11.36
CA LEU A 70 24.49 -36.80 10.66
C LEU A 70 25.13 -35.47 11.08
N THR A 71 25.75 -34.79 10.12
CA THR A 71 26.22 -33.41 10.40
C THR A 71 25.03 -32.45 10.36
N VAL A 72 24.86 -31.63 11.40
CA VAL A 72 23.77 -30.65 11.46
C VAL A 72 24.34 -29.24 11.50
N THR A 73 23.84 -28.36 10.65
CA THR A 73 24.32 -26.99 10.56
C THR A 73 23.14 -26.02 10.35
N ALA A 74 23.01 -25.04 11.22
CA ALA A 74 22.12 -23.91 10.99
C ALA A 74 22.82 -22.88 10.12
N VAL A 75 22.21 -22.53 9.00
CA VAL A 75 22.68 -21.52 8.05
C VAL A 75 21.81 -20.28 8.21
N PHE A 76 22.39 -19.22 8.76
CA PHE A 76 21.70 -17.97 9.03
C PHE A 76 21.81 -17.01 7.86
N GLU A 77 20.70 -16.42 7.47
CA GLU A 77 20.65 -15.25 6.58
C GLU A 77 20.91 -13.94 7.36
N ASP A 78 21.89 -13.98 8.25
CA ASP A 78 22.24 -12.88 9.16
C ASP A 78 23.76 -12.83 9.32
N PRO A 79 24.35 -11.68 9.74
CA PRO A 79 25.79 -11.61 10.02
C PRO A 79 26.26 -12.66 11.01
N LEU A 80 27.47 -13.17 10.82
CA LEU A 80 28.00 -14.29 11.63
C LEU A 80 27.94 -14.04 13.13
N GLU A 81 28.21 -12.81 13.56
CA GLU A 81 28.16 -12.43 14.99
C GLU A 81 26.74 -12.56 15.56
N VAL A 82 25.73 -12.18 14.75
CA VAL A 82 24.31 -12.32 15.07
C VAL A 82 23.95 -13.81 15.13
N ALA A 83 24.31 -14.57 14.09
CA ALA A 83 24.07 -16.01 14.00
C ALA A 83 24.57 -16.77 15.25
N VAL A 84 25.83 -16.53 15.65
CA VAL A 84 26.44 -17.18 16.83
C VAL A 84 25.73 -16.78 18.11
N ARG A 85 25.42 -15.49 18.27
CA ARG A 85 24.69 -14.97 19.45
C ARG A 85 23.30 -15.59 19.57
N VAL A 86 22.56 -15.65 18.47
CA VAL A 86 21.18 -16.19 18.41
C VAL A 86 21.18 -17.70 18.64
N ALA A 87 22.05 -18.44 17.97
CA ALA A 87 22.19 -19.88 18.15
C ALA A 87 22.44 -20.23 19.63
N ARG A 88 23.41 -19.56 20.29
CA ARG A 88 23.69 -19.74 21.72
C ARG A 88 22.48 -19.42 22.60
N ARG A 89 21.82 -18.28 22.37
CA ARG A 89 20.62 -17.84 23.13
C ARG A 89 19.46 -18.85 23.02
N LEU A 90 19.32 -19.52 21.87
CA LEU A 90 18.25 -20.47 21.60
C LEU A 90 18.61 -21.93 21.94
N GLY A 91 19.80 -22.19 22.50
CA GLY A 91 20.24 -23.53 22.92
C GLY A 91 20.59 -24.44 21.72
N TRP A 92 20.98 -23.88 20.58
CA TRP A 92 21.45 -24.64 19.43
C TRP A 92 22.84 -25.26 19.72
N GLN A 93 22.97 -26.57 19.55
CA GLN A 93 24.16 -27.34 19.93
C GLN A 93 24.94 -27.93 18.74
N ALA A 94 24.66 -27.48 17.53
CA ALA A 94 25.30 -27.99 16.31
C ALA A 94 26.04 -26.88 15.55
N GLY A 95 26.46 -27.16 14.32
CA GLY A 95 27.17 -26.21 13.48
C GLY A 95 26.38 -24.93 13.24
N VAL A 96 27.09 -23.81 13.16
CA VAL A 96 26.54 -22.52 12.77
C VAL A 96 27.33 -22.00 11.59
N ALA A 97 26.62 -21.56 10.58
CA ALA A 97 27.15 -20.84 9.44
C ALA A 97 26.26 -19.64 9.13
N ALA A 98 26.81 -18.65 8.49
CA ALA A 98 26.11 -17.42 8.16
C ALA A 98 26.45 -17.01 6.72
N GLU A 99 25.48 -16.42 6.05
CA GLU A 99 25.71 -15.77 4.76
C GLU A 99 25.29 -14.31 4.80
N ASP A 100 26.13 -13.49 4.17
CA ASP A 100 25.83 -12.07 3.96
C ASP A 100 25.11 -11.85 2.63
N PRO A 101 24.46 -10.71 2.44
CA PRO A 101 23.98 -10.32 1.11
C PRO A 101 25.07 -10.48 0.05
N PRO A 102 24.75 -10.95 -1.14
CA PRO A 102 23.42 -11.15 -1.70
C PRO A 102 22.82 -12.56 -1.48
N TYR A 103 23.12 -13.25 -0.39
CA TYR A 103 22.54 -14.54 0.01
C TYR A 103 22.66 -15.63 -1.07
N ARG A 104 23.88 -15.82 -1.58
CA ARG A 104 24.17 -16.72 -2.72
C ARG A 104 23.81 -18.18 -2.47
N THR A 105 23.98 -18.63 -1.23
CA THR A 105 23.62 -19.99 -0.84
C THR A 105 22.12 -20.16 -0.84
N SER A 106 21.39 -19.31 -0.14
CA SER A 106 19.93 -19.35 -0.07
C SER A 106 19.30 -19.23 -1.44
N HIS A 107 19.84 -18.37 -2.33
CA HIS A 107 19.45 -18.30 -3.75
C HIS A 107 19.70 -19.60 -4.52
N ALA A 108 20.90 -20.18 -4.39
CA ALA A 108 21.25 -21.42 -5.08
C ALA A 108 20.35 -22.59 -4.65
N TYR A 109 19.94 -22.60 -3.37
CA TYR A 109 18.96 -23.54 -2.83
C TYR A 109 17.50 -23.16 -3.14
N GLN A 110 17.25 -22.04 -3.81
CA GLN A 110 15.90 -21.54 -4.20
C GLN A 110 14.97 -21.40 -2.99
N LEU A 111 15.48 -20.85 -1.90
CA LEU A 111 14.70 -20.67 -0.68
C LEU A 111 13.69 -19.55 -0.86
N VAL A 112 12.43 -19.87 -0.59
CA VAL A 112 11.34 -18.89 -0.56
C VAL A 112 11.04 -18.45 0.86
N SER A 113 11.24 -19.34 1.83
CA SER A 113 10.98 -19.03 3.25
C SER A 113 11.96 -19.72 4.20
N VAL A 114 12.08 -19.17 5.41
CA VAL A 114 12.82 -19.71 6.54
C VAL A 114 11.88 -19.92 7.74
N PRO A 115 12.06 -20.99 8.55
CA PRO A 115 13.09 -22.02 8.40
C PRO A 115 12.82 -22.93 7.22
N THR A 116 13.90 -23.44 6.61
CA THR A 116 13.83 -24.55 5.65
C THR A 116 14.91 -25.56 6.02
N ALA A 117 14.51 -26.80 6.27
CA ALA A 117 15.41 -27.92 6.51
C ALA A 117 15.68 -28.69 5.21
N VAL A 118 16.96 -28.88 4.86
CA VAL A 118 17.39 -29.60 3.66
C VAL A 118 18.30 -30.75 4.07
N LEU A 119 17.92 -31.97 3.73
CA LEU A 119 18.74 -33.16 3.92
C LEU A 119 19.59 -33.42 2.68
N VAL A 120 20.91 -33.54 2.88
CA VAL A 120 21.88 -33.86 1.83
C VAL A 120 22.54 -35.21 2.15
N ASP A 121 22.57 -36.12 1.23
CA ASP A 121 23.19 -37.44 1.39
C ASP A 121 24.71 -37.38 1.28
N ARG A 122 25.38 -38.53 1.52
CA ARG A 122 26.85 -38.69 1.42
C ARG A 122 27.40 -38.37 0.02
N ALA A 123 26.58 -38.55 -1.03
CA ALA A 123 26.98 -38.26 -2.42
C ALA A 123 26.81 -36.78 -2.77
N GLY A 124 26.31 -35.96 -1.85
CA GLY A 124 26.02 -34.55 -2.05
C GLY A 124 24.72 -34.32 -2.80
N MET A 125 23.78 -35.27 -2.78
CA MET A 125 22.46 -35.13 -3.40
C MET A 125 21.42 -34.70 -2.36
N ILE A 126 20.49 -33.83 -2.75
CA ILE A 126 19.36 -33.45 -1.88
C ILE A 126 18.41 -34.64 -1.77
N ALA A 127 18.28 -35.18 -0.57
CA ALA A 127 17.43 -36.32 -0.24
C ALA A 127 16.02 -35.90 0.23
N GLY A 128 15.81 -34.63 0.53
CA GLY A 128 14.52 -34.06 0.90
C GLY A 128 14.64 -32.67 1.51
N ALA A 129 13.52 -31.98 1.58
CA ALA A 129 13.42 -30.68 2.24
C ALA A 129 12.07 -30.48 2.91
N VAL A 130 12.03 -29.65 3.96
CA VAL A 130 10.81 -29.24 4.69
C VAL A 130 10.87 -27.73 4.94
N THR A 131 9.84 -27.04 4.57
CA THR A 131 9.73 -25.57 4.68
C THR A 131 8.78 -25.19 5.81
N GLY A 132 9.14 -24.18 6.60
CA GLY A 132 8.41 -23.80 7.80
C GLY A 132 8.64 -24.80 8.94
N TRP A 133 7.77 -24.78 9.93
CA TRP A 133 7.66 -25.85 10.93
C TRP A 133 6.51 -26.77 10.51
N ASP A 134 6.83 -27.89 9.97
CA ASP A 134 5.92 -29.01 9.70
C ASP A 134 6.44 -30.24 10.43
N HIS A 135 5.81 -30.57 11.56
CA HIS A 135 6.24 -31.68 12.42
C HIS A 135 6.24 -33.02 11.65
N ALA A 136 5.18 -33.32 10.92
CA ALA A 136 5.05 -34.57 10.17
C ALA A 136 6.12 -34.67 9.04
N GLY A 137 6.32 -33.56 8.31
CA GLY A 137 7.36 -33.46 7.30
C GLY A 137 8.76 -33.62 7.88
N LEU A 138 9.04 -33.01 9.04
CA LEU A 138 10.34 -33.15 9.74
C LEU A 138 10.56 -34.58 10.23
N VAL A 139 9.56 -35.23 10.80
CA VAL A 139 9.66 -36.66 11.20
C VAL A 139 9.99 -37.53 9.99
N ALA A 140 9.33 -37.33 8.86
CA ALA A 140 9.63 -38.05 7.63
C ALA A 140 11.04 -37.76 7.10
N LEU A 141 11.51 -36.52 7.17
CA LEU A 141 12.86 -36.12 6.75
C LEU A 141 13.94 -36.76 7.63
N ILE A 142 13.73 -36.75 8.96
CA ILE A 142 14.64 -37.39 9.93
C ILE A 142 14.63 -38.92 9.75
N GLY A 143 13.49 -39.53 9.48
CA GLY A 143 13.39 -40.95 9.15
C GLY A 143 14.20 -41.32 7.89
N ARG A 144 14.18 -40.45 6.87
CA ARG A 144 15.05 -40.61 5.67
C ARG A 144 16.53 -40.51 6.02
N ALA A 145 16.90 -39.56 6.87
CA ALA A 145 18.28 -39.42 7.34
C ALA A 145 18.72 -40.70 8.09
N GLY A 146 17.88 -41.23 8.97
CA GLY A 146 18.15 -42.50 9.66
C GLY A 146 18.33 -43.67 8.69
N ALA A 147 17.49 -43.76 7.67
CA ALA A 147 17.65 -44.79 6.63
C ALA A 147 18.98 -44.69 5.85
N LEU A 148 19.42 -43.45 5.54
CA LEU A 148 20.71 -43.20 4.87
C LEU A 148 21.91 -43.58 5.75
N LEU A 149 21.79 -43.45 7.06
CA LEU A 149 22.86 -43.75 8.04
C LEU A 149 22.79 -45.17 8.59
N GLY A 150 21.69 -45.89 8.34
CA GLY A 150 21.46 -47.20 8.98
C GLY A 150 21.25 -47.11 10.50
N ALA A 151 20.72 -46.00 11.01
CA ALA A 151 20.54 -45.69 12.43
C ALA A 151 19.13 -45.14 12.71
N GLU A 152 18.64 -45.39 13.91
CA GLU A 152 17.39 -44.76 14.36
C GLU A 152 17.74 -43.40 15.01
N LEU A 153 17.13 -42.33 14.46
CA LEU A 153 17.35 -40.96 14.91
C LEU A 153 16.21 -40.49 15.80
N ALA A 154 16.55 -39.77 16.87
CA ALA A 154 15.54 -39.15 17.71
C ALA A 154 14.68 -38.13 16.93
N ILE A 155 13.37 -38.18 17.12
CA ILE A 155 12.42 -37.27 16.49
C ILE A 155 11.98 -36.17 17.48
N PRO A 156 11.65 -34.97 16.98
CA PRO A 156 11.13 -33.91 17.85
C PRO A 156 9.77 -34.31 18.44
N GLU A 157 9.52 -33.86 19.67
CA GLU A 157 8.24 -34.08 20.33
C GLU A 157 7.09 -33.40 19.56
N ALA A 158 5.94 -34.07 19.52
CA ALA A 158 4.71 -33.55 18.90
C ALA A 158 4.05 -32.54 19.85
N THR A 159 4.59 -31.31 19.89
CA THR A 159 4.03 -30.18 20.66
C THR A 159 3.43 -29.12 19.75
N GLU A 160 2.30 -28.54 20.18
CA GLU A 160 1.65 -27.46 19.42
C GLU A 160 2.51 -26.17 19.32
N PRO A 161 2.47 -25.44 18.21
CA PRO A 161 1.81 -25.82 16.95
C PRO A 161 2.56 -26.93 16.20
N LEU A 162 1.81 -27.89 15.63
CA LEU A 162 2.37 -28.96 14.79
C LEU A 162 2.72 -28.46 13.38
N LEU A 163 2.03 -27.41 12.91
CA LEU A 163 2.28 -26.75 11.65
C LEU A 163 2.33 -25.23 11.87
N LYS A 164 3.40 -24.59 11.39
CA LYS A 164 3.53 -23.13 11.41
C LYS A 164 4.33 -22.68 10.19
N PRO A 165 3.76 -21.79 9.34
CA PRO A 165 4.49 -21.28 8.19
C PRO A 165 5.75 -20.53 8.61
N GLY A 166 6.74 -20.50 7.73
CA GLY A 166 7.95 -19.69 7.87
C GLY A 166 7.70 -18.22 7.52
N CYS A 167 8.74 -17.41 7.69
CA CYS A 167 8.82 -16.06 7.15
C CYS A 167 9.51 -16.09 5.78
N SER A 168 9.39 -15.01 4.99
CA SER A 168 10.13 -14.91 3.72
C SER A 168 11.63 -15.01 3.96
N SER A 169 12.32 -15.78 3.10
CA SER A 169 13.78 -15.79 3.05
C SER A 169 14.28 -14.43 2.54
N LYS A 170 15.40 -13.94 3.06
CA LYS A 170 16.06 -12.74 2.55
C LYS A 170 16.55 -12.92 1.10
N ALA A 171 16.80 -14.17 0.68
CA ALA A 171 17.10 -14.51 -0.71
C ALA A 171 15.88 -14.45 -1.63
N ALA A 172 14.65 -14.41 -1.12
CA ALA A 172 13.45 -14.18 -1.93
C ALA A 172 13.33 -12.71 -2.40
N ILE A 173 14.14 -11.82 -1.85
CA ILE A 173 14.31 -10.44 -2.31
C ILE A 173 15.32 -10.45 -3.46
N ASP A 174 15.09 -9.57 -4.47
CA ASP A 174 16.01 -9.40 -5.58
C ASP A 174 17.46 -9.22 -5.08
N PRO A 175 18.44 -10.02 -5.55
CA PRO A 175 19.84 -9.94 -5.12
C PRO A 175 20.46 -8.56 -5.32
N GLU A 176 20.08 -7.84 -6.37
CA GLU A 176 20.56 -6.48 -6.63
C GLU A 176 20.01 -5.50 -5.59
N LEU A 177 18.74 -5.68 -5.18
CA LEU A 177 18.14 -4.89 -4.12
C LEU A 177 18.77 -5.21 -2.75
N ALA A 178 19.02 -6.49 -2.45
CA ALA A 178 19.68 -6.90 -1.21
C ALA A 178 21.12 -6.35 -1.12
N ALA A 179 21.87 -6.37 -2.23
CA ALA A 179 23.19 -5.79 -2.31
C ALA A 179 23.18 -4.24 -2.17
N ALA A 180 22.18 -3.57 -2.74
CA ALA A 180 21.99 -2.12 -2.60
C ALA A 180 21.67 -1.73 -1.14
N ILE A 181 20.87 -2.53 -0.43
CA ILE A 181 20.56 -2.32 0.99
C ILE A 181 21.83 -2.44 1.87
N SER A 182 22.75 -3.34 1.53
CA SER A 182 23.97 -3.57 2.35
C SER A 182 25.10 -2.56 2.12
N VAL A 183 25.12 -1.83 0.99
CA VAL A 183 26.16 -0.84 0.63
C VAL A 183 25.96 0.53 1.31
N ARG A 184 24.82 0.78 1.95
CA ARG A 184 24.48 2.08 2.56
C ARG A 184 24.63 2.14 4.08
N ALA A 185 25.67 1.48 4.63
CA ALA A 185 25.83 1.35 6.07
C ALA A 185 26.34 2.61 6.82
N ASP A 186 26.64 3.72 6.15
CA ASP A 186 27.24 4.90 6.80
C ASP A 186 26.30 6.10 6.99
N THR A 187 25.16 6.16 6.32
CA THR A 187 24.09 7.16 6.57
C THR A 187 22.74 6.53 6.22
N ASP A 188 21.88 6.37 7.21
CA ASP A 188 20.50 5.95 6.99
C ASP A 188 19.69 7.15 6.49
N ASP A 189 19.69 7.36 5.17
CA ASP A 189 18.93 8.43 4.52
C ASP A 189 17.45 8.44 4.91
N VAL A 190 16.89 7.28 5.28
CA VAL A 190 15.49 7.15 5.70
C VAL A 190 15.31 7.75 7.09
N GLU A 191 16.14 7.33 8.06
CA GLU A 191 16.06 7.86 9.43
C GLU A 191 16.38 9.36 9.47
N GLU A 192 17.32 9.84 8.66
CA GLU A 192 17.60 11.28 8.52
C GLU A 192 16.34 12.07 8.10
N MET A 193 15.51 11.53 7.18
CA MET A 193 14.27 12.22 6.78
C MET A 193 13.25 12.23 7.93
N PHE A 194 13.17 11.15 8.73
CA PHE A 194 12.33 11.13 9.94
C PHE A 194 12.82 12.13 11.00
N GLU A 195 14.12 12.19 11.27
CA GLU A 195 14.71 13.13 12.23
C GLU A 195 14.49 14.60 11.82
N ARG A 196 14.58 14.89 10.52
CA ARG A 196 14.28 16.22 9.96
C ARG A 196 12.78 16.55 9.97
N GLY A 197 11.91 15.58 10.22
CA GLY A 197 10.46 15.75 10.11
C GLY A 197 9.98 15.95 8.67
N TRP A 198 10.74 15.49 7.66
CA TRP A 198 10.41 15.61 6.24
C TRP A 198 9.64 14.40 5.71
N THR A 199 8.74 13.89 6.51
CA THR A 199 7.96 12.69 6.21
C THR A 199 6.51 12.85 6.68
N ASP A 200 5.64 12.02 6.15
CA ASP A 200 4.25 11.83 6.58
C ASP A 200 4.08 10.58 7.50
N GLY A 201 5.17 10.03 8.01
CA GLY A 201 5.20 8.79 8.79
C GLY A 201 5.54 7.55 7.96
N LEU A 202 5.78 7.72 6.65
CA LEU A 202 6.26 6.67 5.74
C LEU A 202 7.65 7.03 5.21
N PRO A 203 8.48 6.07 4.83
CA PRO A 203 9.74 6.33 4.15
C PRO A 203 9.55 7.24 2.93
N VAL A 204 10.48 8.13 2.71
CA VAL A 204 10.47 9.11 1.61
C VAL A 204 11.74 9.02 0.79
N VAL A 205 11.70 9.54 -0.43
CA VAL A 205 12.89 9.66 -1.28
C VAL A 205 13.59 10.97 -0.96
N PRO A 206 14.88 10.98 -0.54
CA PRO A 206 15.59 12.21 -0.22
C PRO A 206 15.58 13.20 -1.42
N PRO A 207 15.17 14.46 -1.19
CA PRO A 207 15.04 15.47 -2.24
C PRO A 207 16.40 16.12 -2.51
N THR A 208 17.35 15.36 -3.08
CA THR A 208 18.65 15.90 -3.46
C THR A 208 18.52 16.96 -4.55
N PRO A 209 19.45 17.92 -4.65
CA PRO A 209 19.41 18.97 -5.68
C PRO A 209 19.20 18.41 -7.10
N ASP A 210 19.92 17.36 -7.48
CA ASP A 210 19.81 16.74 -8.80
C ASP A 210 18.42 16.16 -9.06
N ARG A 211 17.78 15.56 -8.04
CA ARG A 211 16.42 15.01 -8.16
C ARG A 211 15.38 16.11 -8.28
N VAL A 212 15.55 17.21 -7.53
CA VAL A 212 14.64 18.36 -7.58
C VAL A 212 14.80 19.07 -8.94
N GLU A 213 16.00 19.26 -9.44
CA GLU A 213 16.27 19.82 -10.77
C GLU A 213 15.67 18.95 -11.88
N ALA A 214 15.88 17.63 -11.81
CA ALA A 214 15.26 16.69 -12.74
C ALA A 214 13.73 16.73 -12.69
N MET A 215 13.13 16.94 -11.50
CA MET A 215 11.69 17.08 -11.32
C MET A 215 11.16 18.39 -11.93
N LEU A 216 11.90 19.49 -11.77
CA LEU A 216 11.58 20.80 -12.35
C LEU A 216 11.62 20.80 -13.89
N GLY A 217 12.45 19.94 -14.50
CA GLY A 217 12.52 19.80 -15.96
C GLY A 217 12.91 21.09 -16.69
N GLY A 218 13.70 21.95 -16.05
CA GLY A 218 14.12 23.26 -16.60
C GLY A 218 13.20 24.43 -16.27
N CYS A 219 12.15 24.22 -15.48
CA CYS A 219 11.30 25.31 -14.97
C CYS A 219 12.05 26.15 -13.92
N ASP A 220 11.75 27.45 -13.82
CA ASP A 220 12.28 28.30 -12.75
C ASP A 220 11.66 27.88 -11.40
N GLY A 221 12.46 27.23 -10.56
CA GLY A 221 12.02 26.77 -9.23
C GLY A 221 11.53 27.89 -8.29
N ARG A 222 11.87 29.16 -8.57
CA ARG A 222 11.45 30.32 -7.76
C ARG A 222 10.03 30.79 -8.01
N VAL A 223 9.41 30.33 -9.10
CA VAL A 223 8.00 30.70 -9.39
C VAL A 223 7.12 30.23 -8.23
N SER A 224 6.34 31.17 -7.69
CA SER A 224 5.42 30.91 -6.60
C SER A 224 4.04 30.59 -7.11
N LEU A 225 3.41 29.58 -6.49
CA LEU A 225 1.97 29.28 -6.65
C LEU A 225 1.12 29.96 -5.57
N GLY A 226 1.74 30.56 -4.56
CA GLY A 226 1.06 31.22 -3.45
C GLY A 226 1.32 30.54 -2.10
N PRO A 227 0.72 31.12 -1.04
CA PRO A 227 0.89 30.62 0.32
C PRO A 227 0.09 29.32 0.55
N VAL A 228 0.68 28.35 1.23
CA VAL A 228 0.05 27.08 1.62
C VAL A 228 -0.52 27.19 3.03
N PRO A 229 -1.85 27.18 3.21
CA PRO A 229 -2.42 27.15 4.55
C PRO A 229 -2.17 25.79 5.24
N PRO A 230 -2.24 25.74 6.61
CA PRO A 230 -2.62 26.83 7.50
C PRO A 230 -1.48 27.76 7.90
N ASP A 231 -0.20 27.36 7.82
CA ASP A 231 0.97 28.11 8.29
C ASP A 231 1.48 29.15 7.28
N MET A 232 0.86 29.17 6.09
CA MET A 232 1.11 30.14 5.02
C MET A 232 2.54 30.12 4.46
N GLY A 233 3.21 28.96 4.51
CA GLY A 233 4.50 28.77 3.84
C GLY A 233 4.37 28.90 2.32
N GLU A 234 5.36 29.48 1.66
CA GLU A 234 5.33 29.77 0.21
C GLU A 234 5.47 28.50 -0.64
N ALA A 235 4.53 28.23 -1.54
CA ALA A 235 4.62 27.13 -2.51
C ALA A 235 5.42 27.55 -3.75
N THR A 236 6.73 27.57 -3.66
CA THR A 236 7.56 27.71 -4.88
C THR A 236 7.56 26.38 -5.66
N LEU A 237 7.77 26.43 -6.99
CA LEU A 237 7.88 25.21 -7.80
C LEU A 237 8.98 24.27 -7.28
N GLU A 238 10.08 24.82 -6.74
CA GLU A 238 11.14 24.03 -6.11
C GLU A 238 10.62 23.25 -4.88
N ARG A 239 9.81 23.87 -4.02
CA ARG A 239 9.21 23.20 -2.86
C ARG A 239 8.17 22.14 -3.27
N VAL A 240 7.38 22.44 -4.30
CA VAL A 240 6.45 21.47 -4.88
C VAL A 240 7.20 20.30 -5.49
N ALA A 241 8.32 20.55 -6.21
CA ALA A 241 9.18 19.53 -6.77
C ALA A 241 9.85 18.69 -5.68
N ALA A 242 10.33 19.31 -4.59
CA ALA A 242 10.88 18.60 -3.44
C ALA A 242 9.83 17.66 -2.80
N CYS A 243 8.58 18.11 -2.62
CA CYS A 243 7.49 17.28 -2.14
C CYS A 243 7.14 16.14 -3.10
N ALA A 244 7.20 16.38 -4.41
CA ALA A 244 7.02 15.35 -5.44
C ALA A 244 8.14 14.29 -5.39
N VAL A 245 9.39 14.69 -5.19
CA VAL A 245 10.52 13.77 -4.98
C VAL A 245 10.32 12.97 -3.70
N LEU A 246 10.06 13.63 -2.57
CA LEU A 246 9.78 12.97 -1.28
C LEU A 246 8.70 11.90 -1.40
N ALA A 247 7.61 12.21 -2.13
CA ALA A 247 6.51 11.27 -2.39
C ALA A 247 6.92 10.09 -3.29
N GLY A 248 8.01 10.19 -4.04
CA GLY A 248 8.46 9.20 -5.02
C GLY A 248 7.85 9.39 -6.41
N CYS A 249 7.40 10.57 -6.79
CA CYS A 249 6.93 10.87 -8.15
C CYS A 249 8.04 10.67 -9.20
N ARG A 250 7.62 10.41 -10.44
CA ARG A 250 8.47 10.57 -11.63
C ARG A 250 8.37 12.01 -12.13
N PRO A 251 9.39 12.56 -12.81
CA PRO A 251 9.31 13.89 -13.41
C PRO A 251 8.08 14.09 -14.31
N ALA A 252 7.68 13.07 -15.08
CA ALA A 252 6.49 13.12 -15.93
C ALA A 252 5.17 13.37 -15.17
N TYR A 253 5.14 13.15 -13.84
CA TYR A 253 3.95 13.40 -13.02
C TYR A 253 3.85 14.85 -12.52
N PHE A 254 4.97 15.58 -12.59
CA PHE A 254 5.08 16.91 -12.00
C PHE A 254 4.03 17.91 -12.50
N PRO A 255 3.67 17.98 -13.79
CA PRO A 255 2.61 18.88 -14.24
C PRO A 255 1.26 18.62 -13.57
N VAL A 256 0.93 17.34 -13.27
CA VAL A 256 -0.30 16.97 -12.55
C VAL A 256 -0.21 17.39 -11.08
N VAL A 257 0.94 17.20 -10.43
CA VAL A 257 1.17 17.65 -9.05
C VAL A 257 1.03 19.17 -8.94
N VAL A 258 1.57 19.93 -9.90
CA VAL A 258 1.44 21.39 -9.90
C VAL A 258 -0.02 21.82 -10.10
N ALA A 259 -0.75 21.20 -11.03
CA ALA A 259 -2.17 21.49 -11.23
C ALA A 259 -3.01 21.18 -9.95
N ALA A 260 -2.67 20.08 -9.25
CA ALA A 260 -3.29 19.74 -7.97
C ALA A 260 -2.97 20.77 -6.88
N ALA A 261 -1.71 21.23 -6.80
CA ALA A 261 -1.31 22.29 -5.88
C ALA A 261 -2.04 23.60 -6.17
N GLN A 262 -2.13 24.02 -7.44
CA GLN A 262 -2.89 25.22 -7.83
C GLN A 262 -4.37 25.12 -7.50
N ALA A 263 -4.99 23.94 -7.68
CA ALA A 263 -6.37 23.72 -7.28
C ALA A 263 -6.54 23.80 -5.76
N ALA A 264 -5.58 23.29 -5.00
CA ALA A 264 -5.61 23.32 -3.54
C ALA A 264 -5.42 24.74 -2.97
N LEU A 265 -4.62 25.55 -3.64
CA LEU A 265 -4.34 26.94 -3.22
C LEU A 265 -5.39 27.94 -3.70
N ASP A 266 -6.35 27.50 -4.52
CA ASP A 266 -7.51 28.35 -4.86
C ASP A 266 -8.35 28.62 -3.60
N PRO A 267 -8.67 29.90 -3.29
CA PRO A 267 -9.47 30.23 -2.12
C PRO A 267 -10.82 29.52 -2.06
N ALA A 268 -11.43 29.19 -3.21
CA ALA A 268 -12.71 28.48 -3.29
C ALA A 268 -12.60 27.04 -2.77
N PHE A 269 -11.42 26.40 -2.82
CA PHE A 269 -11.21 25.06 -2.29
C PHE A 269 -11.19 25.04 -0.75
N ASN A 270 -10.90 26.18 -0.12
CA ASN A 270 -10.79 26.33 1.34
C ASN A 270 -9.87 25.27 1.99
N LEU A 271 -8.64 25.16 1.47
CA LEU A 271 -7.65 24.23 2.03
C LEU A 271 -7.39 24.46 3.52
N HIS A 272 -7.44 25.73 3.97
CA HIS A 272 -7.29 26.06 5.40
C HIS A 272 -8.31 25.31 6.25
N GLY A 273 -9.60 25.46 5.95
CA GLY A 273 -10.67 24.80 6.69
C GLY A 273 -10.52 23.29 6.72
N GLN A 274 -10.11 22.69 5.58
CA GLN A 274 -9.89 21.24 5.48
C GLN A 274 -8.66 20.77 6.25
N ALA A 275 -7.61 21.58 6.33
CA ALA A 275 -6.36 21.19 6.98
C ALA A 275 -6.44 21.25 8.53
N VAL A 276 -7.28 22.13 9.09
CA VAL A 276 -7.35 22.36 10.56
C VAL A 276 -8.58 21.75 11.23
N THR A 277 -9.54 21.22 10.46
CA THR A 277 -10.78 20.65 11.00
C THR A 277 -10.53 19.40 11.83
N THR A 278 -11.45 19.11 12.76
CA THR A 278 -11.52 17.82 13.47
C THR A 278 -12.11 16.70 12.60
N GLN A 279 -12.73 17.03 11.47
CA GLN A 279 -13.21 16.08 10.48
C GLN A 279 -12.02 15.46 9.71
N PRO A 280 -12.07 14.20 9.29
CA PRO A 280 -10.95 13.55 8.58
C PRO A 280 -10.89 13.94 7.08
N ALA A 281 -10.78 15.25 6.80
CA ALA A 281 -10.79 15.78 5.43
C ALA A 281 -9.60 15.30 4.59
N GLY A 282 -9.87 14.58 3.52
CA GLY A 282 -8.91 14.18 2.48
C GLY A 282 -9.06 15.03 1.22
N GLN A 283 -7.97 15.29 0.52
CA GLN A 283 -7.95 15.99 -0.75
C GLN A 283 -7.95 14.96 -1.90
N LEU A 284 -9.15 14.63 -2.42
CA LEU A 284 -9.28 13.72 -3.57
C LEU A 284 -8.89 14.45 -4.86
N VAL A 285 -7.86 13.95 -5.51
CA VAL A 285 -7.41 14.38 -6.84
C VAL A 285 -8.04 13.46 -7.88
N VAL A 286 -8.92 13.97 -8.72
CA VAL A 286 -9.47 13.26 -9.88
C VAL A 286 -8.78 13.78 -11.13
N VAL A 287 -8.22 12.88 -11.93
CA VAL A 287 -7.49 13.24 -13.15
C VAL A 287 -8.25 12.77 -14.37
N ASN A 288 -8.42 13.67 -15.32
CA ASN A 288 -9.09 13.45 -16.60
C ASN A 288 -8.19 13.77 -17.80
N GLY A 289 -8.57 13.26 -18.96
CA GLY A 289 -7.93 13.56 -20.25
C GLY A 289 -6.68 12.71 -20.52
N PRO A 290 -5.96 13.01 -21.63
CA PRO A 290 -4.88 12.17 -22.15
C PRO A 290 -3.68 11.98 -21.20
N VAL A 291 -3.46 12.90 -20.25
CA VAL A 291 -2.38 12.77 -19.28
C VAL A 291 -2.47 11.49 -18.46
N ARG A 292 -3.68 10.95 -18.24
CA ARG A 292 -3.91 9.69 -17.49
C ARG A 292 -3.07 8.55 -18.09
N GLU A 293 -3.22 8.34 -19.39
CA GLU A 293 -2.51 7.30 -20.13
C GLU A 293 -1.00 7.62 -20.25
N ALA A 294 -0.67 8.87 -20.56
CA ALA A 294 0.70 9.30 -20.77
C ALA A 294 1.60 9.04 -19.54
N ILE A 295 1.05 9.11 -18.32
CA ILE A 295 1.80 8.87 -17.08
C ILE A 295 1.50 7.52 -16.42
N GLY A 296 0.66 6.70 -17.04
CA GLY A 296 0.26 5.39 -16.50
C GLY A 296 -0.56 5.49 -15.21
N LEU A 297 -1.47 6.46 -15.13
CA LEU A 297 -2.39 6.64 -14.01
C LEU A 297 -3.53 5.64 -14.15
N ASN A 298 -3.76 4.85 -13.12
CA ASN A 298 -4.74 3.76 -13.16
C ASN A 298 -6.16 4.25 -12.92
N SER A 299 -7.07 3.94 -13.83
CA SER A 299 -8.52 4.11 -13.72
C SER A 299 -9.26 2.77 -13.59
N GLY A 300 -8.56 1.66 -13.77
CA GLY A 300 -9.10 0.30 -13.81
C GLY A 300 -9.09 -0.40 -12.44
N MET A 301 -8.80 -1.70 -12.45
CA MET A 301 -8.77 -2.54 -11.24
C MET A 301 -7.87 -1.93 -10.16
N GLY A 302 -8.41 -1.81 -8.94
CA GLY A 302 -7.69 -1.24 -7.82
C GLY A 302 -7.51 0.29 -7.87
N ALA A 303 -8.33 1.04 -8.61
CA ALA A 303 -8.21 2.49 -8.78
C ALA A 303 -8.12 3.29 -7.45
N LEU A 304 -8.79 2.82 -6.39
CA LEU A 304 -8.74 3.40 -5.04
C LEU A 304 -7.74 2.68 -4.12
N GLY A 305 -6.98 1.71 -4.64
CA GLY A 305 -6.09 0.84 -3.86
C GLY A 305 -4.60 1.06 -4.14
N PRO A 306 -3.75 0.25 -3.52
CA PRO A 306 -2.31 0.27 -3.72
C PRO A 306 -1.90 -0.37 -5.06
N GLY A 307 -0.61 -0.18 -5.46
CA GLY A 307 0.02 -0.88 -6.58
C GLY A 307 0.37 0.01 -7.77
N PHE A 308 -0.20 1.20 -7.86
CA PHE A 308 0.02 2.11 -8.98
C PHE A 308 0.78 3.36 -8.53
N ARG A 309 2.02 3.51 -9.02
CA ARG A 309 2.92 4.57 -8.57
C ARG A 309 2.33 5.96 -8.79
N ALA A 310 1.78 6.25 -9.97
CA ALA A 310 1.22 7.57 -10.27
C ALA A 310 0.08 7.94 -9.31
N ASN A 311 -0.89 7.04 -9.11
CA ASN A 311 -2.03 7.28 -8.20
C ASN A 311 -1.57 7.63 -6.78
N LEU A 312 -0.69 6.80 -6.21
CA LEU A 312 -0.28 6.99 -4.83
C LEU A 312 0.63 8.19 -4.64
N THR A 313 1.64 8.36 -5.53
CA THR A 313 2.65 9.39 -5.32
C THR A 313 2.17 10.80 -5.65
N ILE A 314 1.26 10.99 -6.60
CA ILE A 314 0.67 12.31 -6.91
C ILE A 314 -0.16 12.82 -5.72
N GLY A 315 -1.07 12.01 -5.20
CA GLY A 315 -1.86 12.39 -4.03
C GLY A 315 -0.99 12.63 -2.79
N ARG A 316 0.04 11.78 -2.59
CA ARG A 316 1.00 11.93 -1.50
C ARG A 316 1.83 13.22 -1.62
N ALA A 317 2.24 13.61 -2.83
CA ALA A 317 2.99 14.84 -3.06
C ALA A 317 2.19 16.08 -2.63
N LEU A 318 0.89 16.14 -2.98
CA LEU A 318 0.00 17.20 -2.52
C LEU A 318 -0.11 17.20 -0.99
N ARG A 319 -0.26 16.03 -0.36
CA ARG A 319 -0.36 15.96 1.10
C ARG A 319 0.93 16.37 1.79
N LEU A 320 2.09 15.98 1.27
CA LEU A 320 3.39 16.43 1.79
C LEU A 320 3.55 17.95 1.66
N LEU A 321 3.07 18.56 0.58
CA LEU A 321 3.06 20.03 0.43
C LEU A 321 2.23 20.69 1.56
N VAL A 322 1.02 20.20 1.81
CA VAL A 322 0.16 20.70 2.89
C VAL A 322 0.81 20.50 4.27
N THR A 323 1.50 19.39 4.46
CA THR A 323 2.13 19.05 5.73
C THR A 323 3.42 19.82 5.97
N LEU A 324 4.34 19.82 4.99
CA LEU A 324 5.70 20.34 5.17
C LEU A 324 5.81 21.84 4.89
N THR A 325 5.05 22.34 3.91
CA THR A 325 5.03 23.77 3.57
C THR A 325 3.89 24.50 4.29
N GLY A 326 2.73 23.87 4.39
CA GLY A 326 1.56 24.45 5.06
C GLY A 326 1.49 24.20 6.57
N GLY A 327 2.38 23.39 7.15
CA GLY A 327 2.37 23.10 8.58
C GLY A 327 1.21 22.20 9.03
N GLY A 328 0.43 21.61 8.11
CA GLY A 328 -0.71 20.74 8.39
C GLY A 328 -0.32 19.38 8.97
N MET A 329 0.53 19.38 10.00
CA MET A 329 1.01 18.20 10.69
C MET A 329 -0.07 17.60 11.61
N PRO A 330 -0.29 16.27 11.57
CA PRO A 330 -1.15 15.59 12.54
C PRO A 330 -0.73 15.85 13.98
N GLY A 331 -1.72 16.19 14.82
CA GLY A 331 -1.49 16.54 16.23
C GLY A 331 -1.00 17.96 16.50
N ARG A 332 -0.63 18.70 15.46
CA ARG A 332 -0.33 20.16 15.55
C ARG A 332 -1.50 20.96 14.99
N LEU A 333 -1.44 21.36 13.73
CA LEU A 333 -2.51 22.11 13.07
C LEU A 333 -3.59 21.22 12.48
N ASP A 334 -3.24 20.03 11.99
CA ASP A 334 -4.23 19.02 11.60
C ASP A 334 -4.83 18.38 12.87
N ARG A 335 -6.11 18.64 13.08
CA ARG A 335 -6.86 18.23 14.27
C ARG A 335 -7.83 17.07 13.99
N ALA A 336 -7.73 16.42 12.84
CA ALA A 336 -8.62 15.33 12.50
C ALA A 336 -8.66 14.27 13.61
N THR A 337 -9.86 14.03 14.17
CA THR A 337 -10.05 13.17 15.36
C THR A 337 -9.60 11.74 15.08
N GLN A 338 -9.96 11.19 13.91
CA GLN A 338 -9.61 9.83 13.52
C GLN A 338 -8.54 9.81 12.39
N GLY A 339 -8.54 10.82 11.52
CA GLY A 339 -7.82 10.75 10.27
C GLY A 339 -8.47 9.74 9.31
N GLN A 340 -7.88 9.55 8.13
CA GLN A 340 -8.27 8.52 7.16
C GLN A 340 -7.12 8.25 6.17
N MET A 341 -7.17 7.09 5.49
CA MET A 341 -6.09 6.67 4.58
C MET A 341 -5.92 7.60 3.36
N GLY A 342 -6.96 8.27 2.90
CA GLY A 342 -6.88 9.28 1.82
C GLY A 342 -6.02 10.50 2.18
N LYS A 343 -5.69 10.71 3.46
CA LYS A 343 -4.73 11.74 3.90
C LYS A 343 -3.27 11.34 3.68
N VAL A 344 -2.98 10.10 3.33
CA VAL A 344 -1.64 9.65 2.92
C VAL A 344 -1.41 9.96 1.43
N GLY A 345 -2.41 9.61 0.59
CA GLY A 345 -2.36 9.88 -0.84
C GLY A 345 -3.69 9.50 -1.49
N PHE A 346 -4.33 10.44 -2.15
CA PHE A 346 -5.67 10.24 -2.68
C PHE A 346 -5.75 10.82 -4.09
N CYS A 347 -5.42 9.99 -5.09
CA CYS A 347 -5.48 10.36 -6.50
C CYS A 347 -6.00 9.19 -7.32
N ILE A 348 -6.99 9.46 -8.16
CA ILE A 348 -7.58 8.49 -9.08
C ILE A 348 -7.71 9.10 -10.48
N ALA A 349 -7.78 8.23 -11.49
CA ALA A 349 -8.21 8.62 -12.84
C ALA A 349 -9.66 8.20 -13.06
N GLU A 350 -10.43 9.01 -13.81
CA GLU A 350 -11.70 8.56 -14.34
C GLU A 350 -11.47 7.61 -15.52
N ASN A 351 -12.18 6.50 -15.60
CA ASN A 351 -12.15 5.55 -16.70
C ASN A 351 -13.11 6.05 -17.80
N GLU A 352 -12.61 6.99 -18.60
CA GLU A 352 -13.41 7.69 -19.62
C GLU A 352 -13.82 6.76 -20.77
N GLU A 353 -13.02 5.72 -21.02
CA GLU A 353 -13.20 4.77 -22.13
C GLU A 353 -14.41 3.85 -21.92
N VAL A 354 -14.72 3.52 -20.65
CA VAL A 354 -15.87 2.67 -20.33
C VAL A 354 -17.03 3.44 -19.73
N SER A 355 -16.84 4.73 -19.40
CA SER A 355 -17.91 5.58 -18.89
C SER A 355 -19.00 5.76 -19.96
N PRO A 356 -20.29 5.51 -19.63
CA PRO A 356 -21.39 5.80 -20.55
C PRO A 356 -21.71 7.29 -20.61
N TRP A 357 -21.06 8.08 -19.80
CA TRP A 357 -21.37 9.48 -19.60
C TRP A 357 -20.19 10.39 -19.97
N GLU A 358 -20.52 11.66 -20.13
CA GLU A 358 -19.52 12.70 -20.29
C GLU A 358 -18.53 12.71 -19.12
N PRO A 359 -17.20 12.80 -19.37
CA PRO A 359 -16.20 12.88 -18.33
C PRO A 359 -16.36 14.10 -17.40
N LEU A 360 -15.94 13.96 -16.15
CA LEU A 360 -16.09 15.02 -15.15
C LEU A 360 -15.52 16.37 -15.59
N HIS A 361 -14.35 16.39 -16.24
CA HIS A 361 -13.74 17.64 -16.69
C HIS A 361 -14.58 18.37 -17.75
N VAL A 362 -15.20 17.63 -18.67
CA VAL A 362 -16.07 18.21 -19.71
C VAL A 362 -17.34 18.77 -19.07
N GLU A 363 -17.94 18.04 -18.14
CA GLU A 363 -19.05 18.50 -17.33
C GLU A 363 -18.74 19.79 -16.55
N ARG A 364 -17.47 19.97 -16.17
CA ARG A 364 -16.99 21.18 -15.50
C ARG A 364 -16.54 22.30 -16.45
N GLY A 365 -16.86 22.19 -17.74
CA GLY A 365 -16.67 23.24 -18.75
C GLY A 365 -15.33 23.20 -19.49
N PHE A 366 -14.51 22.16 -19.30
CA PHE A 366 -13.30 21.96 -20.10
C PHE A 366 -13.63 21.24 -21.41
N ARG A 367 -12.79 21.39 -22.41
CA ARG A 367 -12.99 20.73 -23.72
C ARG A 367 -12.63 19.25 -23.64
N PRO A 368 -13.33 18.39 -24.41
CA PRO A 368 -12.88 17.01 -24.60
C PRO A 368 -11.40 16.99 -25.04
N GLY A 369 -10.62 16.08 -24.45
CA GLY A 369 -9.19 15.95 -24.75
C GLY A 369 -8.26 16.92 -23.99
N GLN A 370 -8.76 17.84 -23.18
CA GLN A 370 -7.93 18.56 -22.23
C GLN A 370 -7.58 17.64 -21.04
N SER A 371 -6.34 17.77 -20.57
CA SER A 371 -5.92 17.11 -19.33
C SER A 371 -6.24 18.02 -18.15
N VAL A 372 -6.99 17.51 -17.19
CA VAL A 372 -7.52 18.32 -16.08
C VAL A 372 -7.40 17.56 -14.76
N VAL A 373 -7.02 18.30 -13.73
CA VAL A 373 -7.12 17.88 -12.33
C VAL A 373 -8.36 18.53 -11.72
N THR A 374 -9.21 17.73 -11.11
CA THR A 374 -10.33 18.20 -10.28
C THR A 374 -10.07 17.80 -8.83
N LEU A 375 -10.05 18.77 -7.94
CA LEU A 375 -9.79 18.58 -6.52
C LEU A 375 -11.09 18.69 -5.72
N ILE A 376 -11.33 17.70 -4.85
CA ILE A 376 -12.55 17.58 -4.05
C ILE A 376 -12.18 17.25 -2.61
N GLY A 377 -12.69 18.00 -1.65
CA GLY A 377 -12.62 17.63 -0.24
C GLY A 377 -13.55 16.45 0.04
N SER A 378 -13.05 15.36 0.58
CA SER A 378 -13.85 14.15 0.75
C SER A 378 -13.48 13.36 2.01
N ASP A 379 -14.43 12.58 2.48
CA ASP A 379 -14.23 11.55 3.49
C ASP A 379 -13.64 10.25 2.89
N ALA A 380 -13.44 9.23 3.71
CA ALA A 380 -12.99 7.92 3.26
C ALA A 380 -14.04 7.25 2.36
N PRO A 381 -13.61 6.39 1.40
CA PRO A 381 -14.54 5.63 0.58
C PRO A 381 -15.34 4.62 1.42
N LEU A 382 -16.66 4.65 1.28
CA LEU A 382 -17.56 3.59 1.74
C LEU A 382 -17.88 2.67 0.56
N SER A 383 -17.57 1.39 0.69
CA SER A 383 -17.83 0.39 -0.36
C SER A 383 -19.33 0.13 -0.51
N ILE A 384 -19.79 0.05 -1.75
CA ILE A 384 -21.17 -0.27 -2.14
C ILE A 384 -21.15 -1.56 -2.95
N SER A 385 -21.70 -2.64 -2.37
CA SER A 385 -21.81 -3.94 -3.03
C SER A 385 -23.24 -4.17 -3.50
N ASP A 386 -23.43 -4.35 -4.81
CA ASP A 386 -24.74 -4.76 -5.37
C ASP A 386 -24.60 -5.78 -6.49
N HIS A 387 -24.83 -7.03 -6.18
CA HIS A 387 -24.85 -8.16 -7.11
C HIS A 387 -26.27 -8.59 -7.51
N ARG A 388 -27.31 -7.95 -6.99
CA ARG A 388 -28.69 -8.41 -7.09
C ARG A 388 -29.59 -7.57 -7.96
N SER A 389 -29.39 -6.26 -8.03
CA SER A 389 -30.18 -5.36 -8.87
C SER A 389 -30.18 -5.81 -10.32
N ARG A 390 -31.34 -5.70 -10.95
CA ARG A 390 -31.59 -6.05 -12.34
C ARG A 390 -32.14 -4.87 -13.13
N THR A 391 -32.54 -3.82 -12.45
CA THR A 391 -33.02 -2.56 -13.03
C THR A 391 -32.12 -1.40 -12.59
N PRO A 392 -32.01 -0.33 -13.38
CA PRO A 392 -31.26 0.85 -12.99
C PRO A 392 -31.86 1.54 -11.76
N GLU A 393 -33.18 1.47 -11.58
CA GLU A 393 -33.88 2.00 -10.42
C GLU A 393 -33.47 1.29 -9.13
N ASP A 394 -33.43 -0.05 -9.14
CA ASP A 394 -32.97 -0.83 -7.97
C ASP A 394 -31.55 -0.46 -7.58
N LEU A 395 -30.64 -0.39 -8.57
CA LEU A 395 -29.24 0.02 -8.34
C LEU A 395 -29.14 1.46 -7.83
N ALA A 396 -29.92 2.39 -8.41
CA ALA A 396 -29.94 3.77 -7.96
C ALA A 396 -30.41 3.91 -6.51
N TRP A 397 -31.37 3.07 -6.07
CA TRP A 397 -31.78 2.97 -4.65
C TRP A 397 -30.63 2.50 -3.75
N ILE A 398 -29.87 1.49 -4.15
CA ILE A 398 -28.71 1.00 -3.37
C ILE A 398 -27.66 2.11 -3.22
N LEU A 399 -27.37 2.85 -4.32
CA LEU A 399 -26.45 3.98 -4.25
C LEU A 399 -26.98 5.08 -3.33
N ALA A 400 -28.27 5.40 -3.41
CA ALA A 400 -28.94 6.38 -2.54
C ALA A 400 -28.88 5.99 -1.06
N TRP A 401 -29.13 4.72 -0.73
CA TRP A 401 -29.05 4.24 0.66
C TRP A 401 -27.63 4.30 1.22
N ALA A 402 -26.62 4.00 0.40
CA ALA A 402 -25.24 4.15 0.81
C ALA A 402 -24.91 5.62 1.14
N ALA A 403 -25.37 6.57 0.32
CA ALA A 403 -25.22 7.98 0.62
C ALA A 403 -25.98 8.41 1.89
N ALA A 404 -27.15 7.85 2.12
CA ALA A 404 -27.93 8.15 3.33
C ALA A 404 -27.25 7.66 4.61
N SER A 405 -26.40 6.63 4.55
CA SER A 405 -25.61 6.14 5.69
C SER A 405 -24.41 7.03 6.01
N ALA A 406 -23.85 7.70 5.00
CA ALA A 406 -22.73 8.63 5.13
C ALA A 406 -23.22 10.09 5.27
N TRP A 407 -24.18 10.34 6.16
CA TRP A 407 -24.80 11.64 6.35
C TRP A 407 -24.73 12.12 7.80
N SER A 408 -24.04 13.23 8.05
CA SER A 408 -23.90 13.88 9.37
C SER A 408 -25.14 14.69 9.72
N THR A 409 -26.25 14.02 9.97
CA THR A 409 -27.61 14.58 10.04
C THR A 409 -27.83 15.63 11.12
N ASN A 410 -27.07 15.60 12.21
CA ASN A 410 -27.24 16.50 13.34
C ASN A 410 -26.30 17.71 13.30
N TRP A 411 -25.30 17.71 12.41
CA TRP A 411 -24.35 18.80 12.29
C TRP A 411 -24.63 19.69 11.08
N TRP A 412 -24.72 19.07 9.89
CA TRP A 412 -24.92 19.79 8.64
C TRP A 412 -25.89 19.04 7.72
N PRO A 413 -27.18 19.39 7.75
CA PRO A 413 -28.21 18.64 7.01
C PRO A 413 -28.16 18.82 5.49
N LEU A 414 -27.52 19.88 4.97
CA LEU A 414 -27.32 20.10 3.53
C LEU A 414 -25.85 19.93 3.19
N GLU A 415 -25.43 18.69 3.02
CA GLU A 415 -24.04 18.36 2.72
C GLU A 415 -23.72 18.53 1.23
N GLU A 416 -22.45 18.87 0.94
CA GLU A 416 -21.91 19.00 -0.41
C GLU A 416 -20.40 18.71 -0.43
N PRO A 417 -19.85 18.22 -1.55
CA PRO A 417 -20.44 17.27 -2.51
C PRO A 417 -20.22 15.82 -2.02
N SER A 418 -21.04 14.88 -2.51
CA SER A 418 -20.73 13.44 -2.38
C SER A 418 -20.19 12.92 -3.70
N VAL A 419 -19.12 12.14 -3.65
CA VAL A 419 -18.48 11.54 -4.84
C VAL A 419 -18.83 10.07 -4.93
N PHE A 420 -19.41 9.65 -6.05
CA PHE A 420 -19.65 8.25 -6.35
C PHE A 420 -18.64 7.79 -7.38
N VAL A 421 -17.85 6.81 -7.02
CA VAL A 421 -16.97 6.07 -7.93
C VAL A 421 -17.73 4.82 -8.36
N ILE A 422 -18.33 4.89 -9.53
CA ILE A 422 -19.17 3.83 -10.08
C ILE A 422 -18.29 2.81 -10.79
N CYS A 423 -18.41 1.53 -10.43
CA CYS A 423 -17.68 0.48 -11.15
C CYS A 423 -18.26 0.24 -12.55
N PRO A 424 -17.46 -0.29 -13.51
CA PRO A 424 -17.90 -0.50 -14.88
C PRO A 424 -19.17 -1.34 -15.03
N GLU A 425 -19.34 -2.42 -14.26
CA GLU A 425 -20.57 -3.24 -14.32
C GLU A 425 -21.83 -2.49 -13.87
N HIS A 426 -21.71 -1.60 -12.89
CA HIS A 426 -22.84 -0.75 -12.47
C HIS A 426 -23.10 0.36 -13.50
N ALA A 427 -22.06 0.96 -14.06
CA ALA A 427 -22.19 1.97 -15.13
C ALA A 427 -22.85 1.39 -16.38
N GLU A 428 -22.50 0.15 -16.74
CA GLU A 428 -23.10 -0.58 -17.85
C GLU A 428 -24.61 -0.79 -17.69
N MET A 429 -25.10 -1.03 -16.47
CA MET A 429 -26.53 -1.16 -16.22
C MET A 429 -27.29 0.14 -16.54
N PHE A 430 -26.73 1.28 -16.17
CA PHE A 430 -27.29 2.59 -16.52
C PHE A 430 -27.21 2.87 -18.03
N ARG A 431 -26.06 2.49 -18.64
CA ARG A 431 -25.86 2.60 -20.09
C ARG A 431 -26.91 1.81 -20.87
N ALA A 432 -27.11 0.53 -20.51
CA ALA A 432 -28.05 -0.35 -21.17
C ALA A 432 -29.50 0.14 -21.06
N ALA A 433 -29.84 0.85 -19.99
CA ALA A 433 -31.14 1.46 -19.78
C ALA A 433 -31.27 2.90 -20.34
N GLY A 434 -30.18 3.45 -20.88
CA GLY A 434 -30.17 4.82 -21.44
C GLY A 434 -30.24 5.93 -20.38
N TRP A 435 -29.86 5.65 -19.14
CA TRP A 435 -29.87 6.66 -18.09
C TRP A 435 -28.71 7.65 -18.23
N THR A 436 -29.05 8.92 -18.27
CA THR A 436 -28.06 10.01 -18.20
C THR A 436 -27.56 10.23 -16.78
N LYS A 437 -26.40 10.88 -16.62
CA LYS A 437 -25.90 11.34 -15.31
C LYS A 437 -26.97 12.15 -14.56
N GLN A 438 -27.65 13.04 -15.29
CA GLN A 438 -28.66 13.91 -14.69
C GLN A 438 -29.88 13.14 -14.17
N GLN A 439 -30.32 12.10 -14.90
CA GLN A 439 -31.40 11.24 -14.41
C GLN A 439 -31.03 10.50 -13.14
N LEU A 440 -29.80 9.93 -13.08
CA LEU A 440 -29.32 9.26 -11.88
C LEU A 440 -29.18 10.24 -10.69
N ARG A 441 -28.59 11.41 -10.92
CA ARG A 441 -28.49 12.46 -9.90
C ARG A 441 -29.86 12.87 -9.36
N ARG A 442 -30.80 13.11 -10.26
CA ARG A 442 -32.16 13.52 -9.88
C ARG A 442 -32.84 12.43 -9.06
N PHE A 443 -32.75 11.19 -9.51
CA PHE A 443 -33.29 10.05 -8.76
C PHE A 443 -32.72 9.97 -7.36
N MET A 444 -31.40 10.02 -7.21
CA MET A 444 -30.73 9.93 -5.91
C MET A 444 -31.06 11.14 -5.02
N PHE A 445 -31.12 12.34 -5.59
CA PHE A 445 -31.49 13.56 -4.87
C PHE A 445 -32.91 13.45 -4.29
N ASP A 446 -33.86 12.99 -5.11
CA ASP A 446 -35.25 12.80 -4.69
C ASP A 446 -35.42 11.65 -3.69
N ALA A 447 -34.52 10.67 -3.69
CA ALA A 447 -34.56 9.50 -2.83
C ALA A 447 -33.94 9.76 -1.43
N VAL A 448 -32.95 10.64 -1.31
CA VAL A 448 -32.17 10.82 -0.06
C VAL A 448 -32.61 12.09 0.68
N HIS A 449 -33.60 11.92 1.50
CA HIS A 449 -34.11 12.95 2.42
C HIS A 449 -34.58 12.31 3.73
N LYS A 450 -34.72 13.09 4.77
CA LYS A 450 -35.25 12.67 6.06
C LYS A 450 -36.26 13.68 6.60
N PRO A 451 -37.29 13.26 7.34
CA PRO A 451 -38.15 14.19 8.04
C PRO A 451 -37.34 15.06 9.03
N ALA A 452 -37.61 16.36 9.12
CA ALA A 452 -36.96 17.26 10.04
C ALA A 452 -37.03 16.77 11.50
N ALA A 453 -38.10 16.06 11.86
CA ALA A 453 -38.25 15.45 13.19
C ALA A 453 -37.17 14.42 13.49
N GLU A 454 -36.69 13.66 12.51
CA GLU A 454 -35.61 12.68 12.67
C GLU A 454 -34.24 13.33 12.82
N LEU A 455 -34.04 14.51 12.23
CA LEU A 455 -32.80 15.28 12.27
C LEU A 455 -32.62 16.08 13.57
N ARG A 456 -33.68 16.22 14.38
CA ARG A 456 -33.66 16.97 15.66
C ARG A 456 -33.14 16.15 16.83
N ARG A 457 -32.09 15.36 16.60
CA ARG A 457 -31.43 14.59 17.66
C ARG A 457 -30.20 15.35 18.14
N GLY A 458 -30.22 15.81 19.38
CA GLY A 458 -29.19 16.68 19.92
C GLY A 458 -29.37 18.14 19.47
N GLU A 459 -28.27 18.91 19.45
CA GLU A 459 -28.25 20.24 18.85
C GLU A 459 -28.19 20.13 17.34
N THR A 460 -29.11 20.81 16.65
CA THR A 460 -29.17 20.85 15.19
C THR A 460 -29.10 22.28 14.70
N THR A 461 -28.87 22.47 13.42
CA THR A 461 -28.85 23.83 12.84
C THR A 461 -30.20 24.54 13.00
N PRO A 462 -30.20 25.86 13.11
CA PRO A 462 -31.45 26.65 13.22
C PRO A 462 -32.45 26.34 12.08
N PHE A 463 -31.95 26.04 10.89
CA PHE A 463 -32.80 25.68 9.74
C PHE A 463 -33.67 24.44 10.04
N VAL A 464 -33.11 23.39 10.61
CA VAL A 464 -33.85 22.16 10.95
C VAL A 464 -34.81 22.39 12.09
N HIS A 465 -34.46 23.23 13.07
CA HIS A 465 -35.34 23.60 14.16
C HIS A 465 -36.56 24.40 13.71
N ALA A 466 -36.38 25.31 12.75
CA ALA A 466 -37.44 26.14 12.22
C ALA A 466 -38.42 25.40 11.29
N ALA A 467 -37.99 24.28 10.70
CA ALA A 467 -38.82 23.49 9.79
C ALA A 467 -39.94 22.77 10.53
N GLY A 468 -41.10 22.63 9.93
CA GLY A 468 -42.15 21.76 10.45
C GLY A 468 -41.66 20.28 10.55
N PRO A 469 -42.19 19.49 11.55
CA PRO A 469 -41.65 18.16 11.82
C PRO A 469 -41.72 17.18 10.64
N ALA A 470 -42.69 17.34 9.77
CA ALA A 470 -42.90 16.49 8.59
C ALA A 470 -42.15 16.99 7.32
N VAL A 471 -41.50 18.15 7.40
CA VAL A 471 -40.75 18.69 6.26
C VAL A 471 -39.62 17.72 5.92
N GLN A 472 -39.55 17.33 4.66
CA GLN A 472 -38.46 16.48 4.14
C GLN A 472 -37.23 17.36 3.87
N VAL A 473 -36.14 17.05 4.54
CA VAL A 473 -34.86 17.74 4.38
C VAL A 473 -33.98 16.87 3.50
N PRO A 474 -33.57 17.33 2.30
CA PRO A 474 -32.68 16.58 1.44
C PRO A 474 -31.26 16.54 2.02
N LYS A 475 -30.49 15.52 1.64
CA LYS A 475 -29.07 15.42 2.02
C LYS A 475 -28.24 16.53 1.35
N TRP A 476 -28.51 16.82 0.10
CA TRP A 476 -27.77 17.78 -0.72
C TRP A 476 -28.60 19.04 -0.98
N ALA A 477 -27.92 20.15 -1.24
CA ALA A 477 -28.59 21.38 -1.62
C ALA A 477 -29.18 21.32 -3.05
N SER A 478 -28.53 20.56 -3.93
CA SER A 478 -28.98 20.34 -5.31
C SER A 478 -28.49 18.99 -5.87
N PRO A 479 -29.07 18.50 -6.98
CA PRO A 479 -28.58 17.30 -7.66
C PRO A 479 -27.13 17.40 -8.13
N GLU A 480 -26.64 18.61 -8.42
CA GLU A 480 -25.27 18.87 -8.90
C GLU A 480 -24.21 18.62 -7.84
N ALA A 481 -24.60 18.59 -6.55
CA ALA A 481 -23.72 18.18 -5.45
C ALA A 481 -23.39 16.67 -5.48
N ILE A 482 -24.03 15.88 -6.34
CA ILE A 482 -23.74 14.46 -6.53
C ILE A 482 -22.75 14.33 -7.70
N VAL A 483 -21.49 14.11 -7.38
CA VAL A 483 -20.43 13.88 -8.36
C VAL A 483 -20.38 12.41 -8.74
N LEU A 484 -20.50 12.12 -10.04
CA LEU A 484 -20.46 10.76 -10.56
C LEU A 484 -19.22 10.60 -11.47
N ILE A 485 -18.36 9.65 -11.15
CA ILE A 485 -17.22 9.25 -11.99
C ILE A 485 -17.21 7.73 -12.13
N VAL A 486 -16.69 7.23 -13.23
CA VAL A 486 -16.50 5.79 -13.44
C VAL A 486 -15.04 5.44 -13.21
N ALA A 487 -14.77 4.46 -12.36
CA ALA A 487 -13.46 3.85 -12.18
C ALA A 487 -13.60 2.46 -11.55
N GLY A 488 -12.58 1.63 -11.72
CA GLY A 488 -12.55 0.27 -11.20
C GLY A 488 -12.32 -0.78 -12.28
N GLY A 489 -12.15 -2.03 -11.86
CA GLY A 489 -11.94 -3.17 -12.77
C GLY A 489 -13.20 -3.50 -13.57
N GLU A 490 -13.02 -4.16 -14.71
CA GLU A 490 -14.10 -4.55 -15.63
C GLU A 490 -15.07 -5.56 -15.01
N ALA A 491 -14.61 -6.37 -14.04
CA ALA A 491 -15.43 -7.36 -13.36
C ALA A 491 -15.54 -7.05 -11.87
N GLY A 492 -16.77 -7.18 -11.35
CA GLY A 492 -17.10 -6.99 -9.94
C GLY A 492 -18.01 -5.80 -9.69
N ARG A 493 -19.09 -6.06 -8.94
CA ARG A 493 -20.15 -5.10 -8.66
C ARG A 493 -19.92 -4.39 -7.33
N TYR A 494 -18.82 -3.64 -7.27
CA TYR A 494 -18.43 -2.82 -6.13
C TYR A 494 -18.17 -1.39 -6.58
N SER A 495 -19.06 -0.49 -6.20
CA SER A 495 -18.87 0.95 -6.31
C SER A 495 -18.44 1.53 -4.96
N ALA A 496 -18.18 2.82 -4.90
CA ALA A 496 -17.89 3.50 -3.65
C ALA A 496 -18.60 4.85 -3.59
N VAL A 497 -18.95 5.29 -2.38
CA VAL A 497 -19.34 6.67 -2.10
C VAL A 497 -18.35 7.28 -1.11
N LEU A 498 -17.93 8.49 -1.39
CA LEU A 498 -17.15 9.32 -0.50
C LEU A 498 -18.05 10.45 0.00
N GLY A 499 -18.18 10.52 1.32
CA GLY A 499 -18.93 11.57 1.97
C GLY A 499 -18.27 12.93 1.78
N PRO A 500 -19.00 14.00 2.01
CA PRO A 500 -18.48 15.36 1.94
C PRO A 500 -17.54 15.65 3.10
N CYS A 501 -16.45 16.30 2.80
CA CYS A 501 -15.56 16.88 3.77
C CYS A 501 -15.37 18.35 3.42
N THR A 502 -16.45 19.06 3.50
CA THR A 502 -16.48 20.47 3.21
C THR A 502 -16.31 21.24 4.50
N GLY A 503 -15.09 21.67 4.79
CA GLY A 503 -14.95 22.84 5.65
C GLY A 503 -15.90 23.93 5.13
N MET A 504 -16.51 24.71 5.99
CA MET A 504 -17.55 25.67 5.60
C MET A 504 -17.18 26.46 4.34
N GLY A 505 -17.90 26.24 3.25
CA GLY A 505 -17.74 26.91 1.98
C GLY A 505 -16.71 26.32 1.00
N SER A 506 -16.18 25.11 1.25
CA SER A 506 -15.30 24.44 0.27
C SER A 506 -16.04 24.12 -1.02
N GLN A 507 -15.41 24.41 -2.15
CA GLN A 507 -15.93 24.11 -3.49
C GLN A 507 -15.02 23.12 -4.22
N ILE A 508 -15.58 22.45 -5.23
CA ILE A 508 -14.78 21.64 -6.17
C ILE A 508 -14.01 22.61 -7.08
N VAL A 509 -12.70 22.43 -7.17
CA VAL A 509 -11.84 23.24 -8.04
C VAL A 509 -11.18 22.39 -9.10
N SER A 510 -11.21 22.84 -10.35
CA SER A 510 -10.54 22.18 -11.46
C SER A 510 -9.47 23.07 -12.07
N ARG A 511 -8.35 22.45 -12.51
CA ARG A 511 -7.23 23.11 -13.18
C ARG A 511 -6.77 22.29 -14.38
N GLU A 512 -6.56 22.97 -15.49
CA GLU A 512 -5.92 22.33 -16.65
C GLU A 512 -4.47 21.95 -16.31
N VAL A 513 -4.06 20.77 -16.73
CA VAL A 513 -2.66 20.33 -16.65
C VAL A 513 -1.92 21.03 -17.78
N GLY A 514 -1.20 22.09 -17.48
CA GLY A 514 -0.51 22.92 -18.45
C GLY A 514 0.85 22.42 -18.86
N SER A 515 1.23 22.70 -20.10
CA SER A 515 2.62 22.73 -20.58
C SER A 515 2.69 23.87 -21.63
N PRO A 516 3.69 24.74 -21.56
CA PRO A 516 4.81 24.85 -20.62
C PRO A 516 4.51 25.75 -19.42
N TRP A 517 5.32 25.64 -18.36
CA TRP A 517 5.37 26.54 -17.23
C TRP A 517 6.25 27.78 -17.54
N PRO A 518 5.97 28.96 -16.94
CA PRO A 518 4.92 29.28 -15.98
C PRO A 518 3.58 29.54 -16.65
N LEU A 519 2.48 29.38 -15.89
CA LEU A 519 1.18 29.90 -16.32
C LEU A 519 1.33 31.42 -16.44
N THR A 520 1.26 31.94 -17.67
CA THR A 520 1.09 33.39 -17.87
C THR A 520 -0.27 33.77 -17.31
N THR A 521 -0.26 34.70 -16.34
CA THR A 521 -1.44 35.32 -15.72
C THR A 521 -2.36 35.92 -16.77
#